data_d9c84aac6db315eea02cd65dd4c20080
#
_entry.id   d9c84aac6db315eea02cd65dd4c20080
#
_cell.length_a   1.000
_cell.length_b   1.000
_cell.length_c   1.000
_cell.angle_alpha   90.00
_cell.angle_beta   90.00
_cell.angle_gamma   90.00
#
_symmetry.space_group_name_H-M   'P 1'
#
loop_
_entity.id
_entity.type
_entity.pdbx_description
1 polymer ?
#
loop_
_entity_poly.entity_id
_entity_poly.type
_entity_poly.pdbx_seq_one_letter_code
_entity_poly.pdbx_strand_id
1 'polypeptide(L)'
;MNYITKDDTIIFAPHFNSELDINLLSKFNKLIFSDYELNDKLFEVYENNNFENLTCIKNKFNQEVNKLPHNIIHLTFGWNFNQEVNNLPQNLTHLTFGNHFNQEVNMLPQNIIYLTFGWYFNQEVNMLPQNITHLTFSFWFNQEVKNLPQNITHLTFGKNFDKSLDTLPSSIICLTLGFYFNQSLDNLPSSIQKIIFNEYSVYDVELNCLPNFVEFLQLPRGYDKKILHFPINLKTIKCSENYKYMSDFANYDVGYYKYKYLGNFANYDVEYYD
;
A
#
# COMPACT_ATOMS: atom_id res chain seq x y z
N MET A 1 23.90 -11.95 15.57
CA MET A 1 22.63 -12.13 16.34
C MET A 1 21.55 -12.39 15.32
N ASN A 2 20.67 -13.36 15.52
CA ASN A 2 19.67 -13.74 14.52
C ASN A 2 18.35 -12.99 14.68
N TYR A 3 18.09 -12.41 15.85
CA TYR A 3 16.90 -11.63 16.15
C TYR A 3 17.13 -10.73 17.38
N ILE A 4 16.25 -9.75 17.52
CA ILE A 4 16.06 -8.91 18.72
C ILE A 4 14.61 -8.99 19.20
N THR A 5 14.37 -8.71 20.47
CA THR A 5 13.01 -8.75 21.06
C THR A 5 12.77 -7.55 21.94
N LYS A 6 11.53 -7.05 21.92
CA LYS A 6 11.03 -6.02 22.83
C LYS A 6 9.53 -6.24 23.01
N ASP A 7 9.08 -6.27 24.28
CA ASP A 7 7.68 -6.52 24.63
C ASP A 7 7.09 -7.78 23.94
N ASP A 8 6.08 -7.62 23.12
CA ASP A 8 5.42 -8.68 22.35
C ASP A 8 5.95 -8.87 20.91
N THR A 9 7.06 -8.21 20.58
CA THR A 9 7.63 -8.14 19.22
C THR A 9 8.96 -8.88 19.13
N ILE A 10 9.13 -9.69 18.08
CA ILE A 10 10.41 -10.29 17.66
C ILE A 10 10.74 -9.82 16.25
N ILE A 11 11.97 -9.33 16.04
CA ILE A 11 12.50 -8.89 14.75
C ILE A 11 13.68 -9.76 14.36
N PHE A 12 13.57 -10.50 13.26
CA PHE A 12 14.63 -11.33 12.71
C PHE A 12 15.57 -10.54 11.80
N ALA A 13 16.85 -10.86 11.89
CA ALA A 13 17.92 -10.25 11.10
C ALA A 13 17.76 -10.51 9.58
N PRO A 14 18.31 -9.64 8.70
CA PRO A 14 18.27 -9.82 7.25
C PRO A 14 18.87 -11.14 6.75
N HIS A 15 19.89 -11.66 7.44
CA HIS A 15 20.55 -12.92 7.07
C HIS A 15 19.86 -14.18 7.60
N PHE A 16 18.82 -14.05 8.44
CA PHE A 16 18.10 -15.20 9.00
C PHE A 16 17.36 -15.96 7.91
N ASN A 17 17.62 -17.25 7.79
CA ASN A 17 16.95 -18.17 6.85
C ASN A 17 16.96 -19.62 7.38
N SER A 18 16.56 -19.82 8.62
CA SER A 18 16.45 -21.13 9.26
C SER A 18 15.01 -21.43 9.62
N GLU A 19 14.73 -22.68 9.96
CA GLU A 19 13.44 -23.07 10.52
C GLU A 19 13.12 -22.25 11.77
N LEU A 20 11.83 -21.97 11.94
CA LEU A 20 11.31 -21.15 13.04
C LEU A 20 11.11 -22.01 14.30
N ASP A 21 11.65 -21.56 15.42
CA ASP A 21 11.39 -22.16 16.74
C ASP A 21 10.00 -21.72 17.24
N ILE A 22 9.04 -22.61 17.13
CA ILE A 22 7.63 -22.38 17.51
C ILE A 22 7.49 -22.09 19.01
N ASN A 23 8.32 -22.69 19.88
CA ASN A 23 8.30 -22.42 21.32
C ASN A 23 8.78 -20.99 21.61
N LEU A 24 9.78 -20.51 20.87
CA LEU A 24 10.22 -19.13 20.96
C LEU A 24 9.09 -18.18 20.51
N LEU A 25 8.51 -18.43 19.32
CA LEU A 25 7.50 -17.57 18.71
C LEU A 25 6.19 -17.49 19.51
N SER A 26 5.85 -18.55 20.27
CA SER A 26 4.65 -18.55 21.12
C SER A 26 4.62 -17.45 22.18
N LYS A 27 5.73 -16.77 22.42
CA LYS A 27 5.88 -15.66 23.38
C LYS A 27 5.59 -14.28 22.78
N PHE A 28 5.44 -14.18 21.46
CA PHE A 28 5.34 -12.91 20.75
C PHE A 28 4.07 -12.85 19.91
N ASN A 29 3.48 -11.66 19.79
CA ASN A 29 2.32 -11.41 18.96
C ASN A 29 2.68 -10.78 17.62
N LYS A 30 3.85 -10.13 17.54
CA LYS A 30 4.37 -9.48 16.34
C LYS A 30 5.65 -10.14 15.88
N LEU A 31 5.66 -10.55 14.61
CA LEU A 31 6.78 -11.24 13.96
C LEU A 31 7.21 -10.43 12.73
N ILE A 32 8.45 -9.97 12.70
CA ILE A 32 9.00 -9.14 11.63
C ILE A 32 10.28 -9.77 11.09
N PHE A 33 10.37 -9.98 9.78
CA PHE A 33 11.59 -10.33 9.08
C PHE A 33 12.20 -9.06 8.47
N SER A 34 13.14 -8.46 9.18
CA SER A 34 13.68 -7.16 8.82
C SER A 34 14.58 -7.19 7.58
N ASP A 35 14.39 -6.23 6.69
CA ASP A 35 15.31 -5.96 5.58
C ASP A 35 16.49 -5.06 5.99
N TYR A 36 16.57 -4.70 7.26
CA TYR A 36 17.55 -3.75 7.82
C TYR A 36 18.38 -4.40 8.93
N GLU A 37 19.60 -3.92 9.12
CA GLU A 37 20.49 -4.35 10.22
C GLU A 37 19.82 -4.19 11.58
N LEU A 38 19.94 -5.24 12.43
CA LEU A 38 19.31 -5.23 13.76
C LEU A 38 19.95 -4.17 14.67
N ASN A 39 19.13 -3.29 15.20
CA ASN A 39 19.46 -2.36 16.28
C ASN A 39 18.18 -1.98 17.05
N ASP A 40 18.33 -1.43 18.24
CA ASP A 40 17.19 -1.13 19.13
C ASP A 40 16.21 -0.08 18.53
N LYS A 41 16.65 0.73 17.58
CA LYS A 41 15.80 1.75 16.92
C LYS A 41 14.81 1.12 15.94
N LEU A 42 15.03 -0.11 15.48
CA LEU A 42 14.13 -0.76 14.52
C LEU A 42 12.72 -0.94 15.07
N PHE A 43 12.54 -1.09 16.38
CA PHE A 43 11.19 -1.18 16.94
C PHE A 43 10.38 0.10 16.66
N GLU A 44 10.97 1.27 16.86
CA GLU A 44 10.35 2.56 16.56
C GLU A 44 10.16 2.77 15.05
N VAL A 45 11.13 2.31 14.25
CA VAL A 45 11.09 2.40 12.79
C VAL A 45 9.88 1.64 12.24
N TYR A 46 9.66 0.39 12.69
CA TYR A 46 8.52 -0.42 12.25
C TYR A 46 7.18 0.05 12.83
N GLU A 47 7.18 0.66 14.03
CA GLU A 47 5.98 1.27 14.60
C GLU A 47 5.54 2.53 13.85
N ASN A 48 6.50 3.37 13.46
CA ASN A 48 6.25 4.68 12.83
C ASN A 48 6.36 4.64 11.30
N ASN A 49 6.61 3.45 10.73
CA ASN A 49 6.83 3.24 9.29
C ASN A 49 7.89 4.18 8.66
N ASN A 50 8.90 4.57 9.46
CA ASN A 50 9.93 5.54 9.05
C ASN A 50 11.27 4.84 8.81
N PHE A 51 11.53 4.48 7.55
CA PHE A 51 12.74 3.79 7.09
C PHE A 51 13.78 4.75 6.48
N GLU A 52 13.62 6.05 6.62
CA GLU A 52 14.57 7.04 6.13
C GLU A 52 16.00 6.80 6.69
N ASN A 53 16.99 6.90 5.84
CA ASN A 53 18.41 6.70 6.16
C ASN A 53 18.80 5.27 6.59
N LEU A 54 17.97 4.27 6.41
CA LEU A 54 18.34 2.87 6.61
C LEU A 54 18.80 2.23 5.30
N THR A 55 19.88 1.45 5.37
CA THR A 55 20.35 0.66 4.22
C THR A 55 19.60 -0.66 4.15
N CYS A 56 18.83 -0.86 3.09
CA CYS A 56 18.13 -2.11 2.84
C CYS A 56 19.12 -3.21 2.44
N ILE A 57 19.16 -4.32 3.21
CA ILE A 57 20.05 -5.46 3.00
C ILE A 57 19.34 -6.63 2.32
N LYS A 58 18.01 -6.57 2.21
CA LYS A 58 17.13 -7.59 1.62
C LYS A 58 17.13 -8.89 2.41
N ASN A 59 16.18 -9.05 3.32
CA ASN A 59 16.01 -10.23 4.16
C ASN A 59 16.01 -11.53 3.34
N LYS A 60 16.70 -12.56 3.84
CA LYS A 60 16.90 -13.84 3.14
C LYS A 60 15.88 -14.92 3.51
N PHE A 61 15.01 -14.67 4.49
CA PHE A 61 14.05 -15.67 4.94
C PHE A 61 13.11 -16.09 3.82
N ASN A 62 13.09 -17.37 3.51
CA ASN A 62 12.22 -17.97 2.49
C ASN A 62 11.91 -19.44 2.86
N GLN A 63 11.55 -19.70 4.12
CA GLN A 63 11.16 -21.02 4.62
C GLN A 63 9.64 -21.10 4.73
N GLU A 64 9.12 -22.35 4.78
CA GLU A 64 7.70 -22.59 5.02
C GLU A 64 7.24 -22.02 6.36
N VAL A 65 6.01 -21.50 6.38
CA VAL A 65 5.39 -20.85 7.55
C VAL A 65 4.11 -21.54 8.02
N ASN A 66 3.94 -22.80 7.65
CA ASN A 66 2.72 -23.60 7.91
C ASN A 66 2.45 -23.90 9.40
N LYS A 67 3.40 -23.62 10.29
CA LYS A 67 3.35 -23.95 11.73
C LYS A 67 3.47 -22.72 12.63
N LEU A 68 3.18 -21.54 12.13
CA LEU A 68 3.22 -20.33 12.98
C LEU A 68 2.22 -20.44 14.13
N PRO A 69 2.58 -19.97 15.36
CA PRO A 69 1.70 -20.01 16.52
C PRO A 69 0.43 -19.16 16.30
N HIS A 70 -0.69 -19.61 16.87
CA HIS A 70 -1.98 -18.92 16.73
C HIS A 70 -2.05 -17.53 17.42
N ASN A 71 -1.13 -17.23 18.31
CA ASN A 71 -1.04 -15.93 18.99
C ASN A 71 -0.46 -14.82 18.12
N ILE A 72 0.10 -15.11 16.96
CA ILE A 72 0.62 -14.08 16.04
C ILE A 72 -0.56 -13.30 15.44
N ILE A 73 -0.55 -11.98 15.64
CA ILE A 73 -1.55 -11.04 15.13
C ILE A 73 -0.99 -10.06 14.10
N HIS A 74 0.33 -9.80 14.13
CA HIS A 74 1.02 -9.00 13.13
C HIS A 74 2.17 -9.80 12.51
N LEU A 75 2.23 -9.86 11.18
CA LEU A 75 3.26 -10.58 10.45
C LEU A 75 3.79 -9.74 9.29
N THR A 76 5.08 -9.44 9.31
CA THR A 76 5.78 -8.74 8.24
C THR A 76 6.88 -9.63 7.67
N PHE A 77 6.76 -9.98 6.41
CA PHE A 77 7.77 -10.71 5.68
C PHE A 77 8.79 -9.78 5.03
N GLY A 78 10.05 -10.20 5.02
CA GLY A 78 11.12 -9.47 4.37
C GLY A 78 11.21 -9.74 2.86
N TRP A 79 12.18 -9.12 2.22
CA TRP A 79 12.36 -8.98 0.77
C TRP A 79 12.20 -10.26 -0.03
N ASN A 80 12.85 -11.38 0.39
CA ASN A 80 12.94 -12.59 -0.42
C ASN A 80 11.86 -13.63 -0.14
N PHE A 81 10.95 -13.40 0.80
CA PHE A 81 9.90 -14.36 1.11
C PHE A 81 8.98 -14.59 -0.07
N ASN A 82 8.84 -15.86 -0.51
CA ASN A 82 7.95 -16.26 -1.62
C ASN A 82 7.45 -17.72 -1.46
N GLN A 83 7.02 -18.10 -0.26
CA GLN A 83 6.43 -19.42 0.02
C GLN A 83 4.91 -19.35 0.06
N GLU A 84 4.24 -20.51 -0.08
CA GLU A 84 2.79 -20.61 0.09
C GLU A 84 2.35 -20.17 1.49
N VAL A 85 1.17 -19.53 1.56
CA VAL A 85 0.64 -18.92 2.79
C VAL A 85 -0.75 -19.46 3.15
N ASN A 86 -1.05 -20.70 2.75
CA ASN A 86 -2.36 -21.32 2.93
C ASN A 86 -2.73 -21.62 4.40
N ASN A 87 -1.74 -21.68 5.31
CA ASN A 87 -1.92 -22.08 6.70
C ASN A 87 -1.43 -21.01 7.70
N LEU A 88 -1.62 -19.75 7.39
CA LEU A 88 -1.28 -18.66 8.32
C LEU A 88 -2.20 -18.66 9.55
N PRO A 89 -1.74 -18.12 10.70
CA PRO A 89 -2.54 -18.02 11.93
C PRO A 89 -3.86 -17.26 11.70
N GLN A 90 -4.98 -17.83 12.16
CA GLN A 90 -6.30 -17.24 11.94
C GLN A 90 -6.55 -15.94 12.71
N ASN A 91 -5.72 -15.62 13.72
CA ASN A 91 -5.79 -14.39 14.49
C ASN A 91 -5.05 -13.20 13.85
N LEU A 92 -4.40 -13.40 12.68
CA LEU A 92 -3.72 -12.31 11.98
C LEU A 92 -4.70 -11.18 11.63
N THR A 93 -4.31 -9.97 12.01
CA THR A 93 -5.00 -8.72 11.67
C THR A 93 -4.18 -7.84 10.74
N HIS A 94 -2.84 -7.92 10.79
CA HIS A 94 -1.92 -7.15 9.97
C HIS A 94 -0.96 -8.10 9.24
N LEU A 95 -0.97 -8.04 7.92
CA LEU A 95 -0.09 -8.85 7.08
C LEU A 95 0.59 -7.99 6.02
N THR A 96 1.92 -7.98 6.05
CA THR A 96 2.75 -7.30 5.06
C THR A 96 3.65 -8.33 4.37
N PHE A 97 3.56 -8.39 3.06
CA PHE A 97 4.43 -9.22 2.24
C PHE A 97 5.64 -8.46 1.73
N GLY A 98 6.79 -9.12 1.71
CA GLY A 98 8.01 -8.61 1.13
C GLY A 98 7.99 -8.54 -0.40
N ASN A 99 9.03 -7.96 -0.98
CA ASN A 99 9.02 -7.57 -2.39
C ASN A 99 8.93 -8.74 -3.37
N HIS A 100 9.52 -9.91 -3.07
CA HIS A 100 9.50 -11.05 -3.98
C HIS A 100 8.24 -11.93 -3.87
N PHE A 101 7.35 -11.66 -2.91
CA PHE A 101 6.14 -12.47 -2.75
C PHE A 101 5.23 -12.36 -3.98
N ASN A 102 4.93 -13.52 -4.60
CA ASN A 102 4.03 -13.62 -5.75
C ASN A 102 3.31 -14.97 -5.79
N GLN A 103 2.85 -15.48 -4.62
CA GLN A 103 2.06 -16.70 -4.52
C GLN A 103 0.56 -16.38 -4.47
N GLU A 104 -0.29 -17.40 -4.71
CA GLU A 104 -1.73 -17.28 -4.56
C GLU A 104 -2.12 -16.92 -3.12
N VAL A 105 -3.19 -16.13 -2.98
CA VAL A 105 -3.67 -15.57 -1.70
C VAL A 105 -5.13 -15.94 -1.41
N ASN A 106 -5.61 -17.03 -1.99
CA ASN A 106 -7.01 -17.48 -1.89
C ASN A 106 -7.40 -18.01 -0.50
N MET A 107 -6.42 -18.32 0.34
CA MET A 107 -6.60 -18.97 1.65
C MET A 107 -6.11 -18.11 2.83
N LEU A 108 -6.06 -16.79 2.66
CA LEU A 108 -5.64 -15.88 3.73
C LEU A 108 -6.64 -15.89 4.92
N PRO A 109 -6.16 -15.69 6.16
CA PRO A 109 -6.98 -15.59 7.36
C PRO A 109 -8.06 -14.51 7.27
N GLN A 110 -9.29 -14.82 7.69
CA GLN A 110 -10.45 -13.92 7.55
C GLN A 110 -10.42 -12.71 8.50
N ASN A 111 -9.57 -12.72 9.54
CA ASN A 111 -9.45 -11.61 10.49
C ASN A 111 -8.49 -10.49 10.03
N ILE A 112 -7.89 -10.60 8.84
CA ILE A 112 -7.00 -9.56 8.31
C ILE A 112 -7.79 -8.27 8.06
N ILE A 113 -7.26 -7.16 8.62
CA ILE A 113 -7.77 -5.80 8.51
C ILE A 113 -6.86 -4.98 7.60
N TYR A 114 -5.53 -5.13 7.77
CA TYR A 114 -4.50 -4.44 7.00
C TYR A 114 -3.71 -5.43 6.16
N LEU A 115 -3.73 -5.28 4.85
CA LEU A 115 -3.01 -6.15 3.90
C LEU A 115 -2.16 -5.31 2.96
N THR A 116 -0.85 -5.55 2.97
CA THR A 116 0.11 -4.88 2.08
C THR A 116 0.88 -5.91 1.27
N PHE A 117 0.90 -5.75 -0.04
CA PHE A 117 1.69 -6.55 -0.97
C PHE A 117 2.95 -5.81 -1.39
N GLY A 118 4.05 -6.57 -1.56
CA GLY A 118 5.33 -6.04 -2.04
C GLY A 118 5.41 -5.92 -3.57
N TRP A 119 6.59 -5.57 -4.08
CA TRP A 119 6.81 -5.10 -5.46
C TRP A 119 6.36 -6.05 -6.55
N TYR A 120 6.68 -7.35 -6.44
CA TYR A 120 6.48 -8.31 -7.53
C TYR A 120 5.11 -9.00 -7.49
N PHE A 121 4.28 -8.70 -6.50
CA PHE A 121 2.95 -9.33 -6.41
C PHE A 121 2.08 -8.95 -7.60
N ASN A 122 1.61 -9.96 -8.34
CA ASN A 122 0.71 -9.79 -9.49
C ASN A 122 -0.23 -11.00 -9.68
N GLN A 123 -0.72 -11.60 -8.59
CA GLN A 123 -1.70 -12.68 -8.63
C GLN A 123 -3.13 -12.15 -8.55
N GLU A 124 -4.10 -12.98 -8.96
CA GLU A 124 -5.52 -12.68 -8.81
C GLU A 124 -5.91 -12.50 -7.34
N VAL A 125 -6.83 -11.57 -7.08
CA VAL A 125 -7.28 -11.17 -5.75
C VAL A 125 -8.78 -11.33 -5.54
N ASN A 126 -9.38 -12.30 -6.23
CA ASN A 126 -10.83 -12.52 -6.23
C ASN A 126 -11.39 -13.10 -4.92
N MET A 127 -10.53 -13.62 -4.04
CA MET A 127 -10.91 -14.32 -2.79
C MET A 127 -10.23 -13.75 -1.54
N LEU A 128 -9.99 -12.45 -1.51
CA LEU A 128 -9.43 -11.79 -0.34
C LEU A 128 -10.38 -11.80 0.87
N PRO A 129 -9.85 -11.81 2.12
CA PRO A 129 -10.64 -11.74 3.35
C PRO A 129 -11.58 -10.54 3.40
N GLN A 130 -12.84 -10.75 3.82
CA GLN A 130 -13.87 -9.71 3.79
C GLN A 130 -13.71 -8.63 4.88
N ASN A 131 -12.89 -8.86 5.90
CA ASN A 131 -12.65 -7.89 6.98
C ASN A 131 -11.57 -6.84 6.64
N ILE A 132 -10.93 -6.93 5.46
CA ILE A 132 -9.91 -5.97 5.04
C ILE A 132 -10.54 -4.57 4.91
N THR A 133 -9.94 -3.61 5.60
CA THR A 133 -10.27 -2.19 5.50
C THR A 133 -9.19 -1.38 4.78
N HIS A 134 -7.92 -1.82 4.87
CA HIS A 134 -6.79 -1.17 4.24
C HIS A 134 -6.07 -2.17 3.33
N LEU A 135 -6.02 -1.87 2.03
CA LEU A 135 -5.41 -2.73 1.02
C LEU A 135 -4.41 -1.93 0.20
N THR A 136 -3.16 -2.37 0.20
CA THR A 136 -2.10 -1.74 -0.58
C THR A 136 -1.49 -2.74 -1.55
N PHE A 137 -1.51 -2.39 -2.83
CA PHE A 137 -0.77 -3.05 -3.89
C PHE A 137 0.44 -2.21 -4.25
N SER A 138 1.56 -2.85 -4.50
CA SER A 138 2.80 -2.17 -4.85
C SER A 138 3.08 -2.25 -6.36
N PHE A 139 4.33 -2.21 -6.76
CA PHE A 139 4.85 -1.79 -8.07
C PHE A 139 4.25 -2.53 -9.28
N TRP A 140 4.25 -3.90 -9.29
CA TRP A 140 3.92 -4.70 -10.48
C TRP A 140 2.47 -5.18 -10.55
N PHE A 141 1.66 -4.91 -9.54
CA PHE A 141 0.27 -5.35 -9.56
C PHE A 141 -0.52 -4.70 -10.70
N ASN A 142 -1.11 -5.54 -11.58
CA ASN A 142 -1.94 -5.10 -12.70
C ASN A 142 -3.04 -6.14 -13.05
N GLN A 143 -3.67 -6.74 -12.03
CA GLN A 143 -4.79 -7.66 -12.20
C GLN A 143 -6.14 -6.94 -12.07
N GLU A 144 -7.20 -7.57 -12.60
CA GLU A 144 -8.57 -7.09 -12.42
C GLU A 144 -8.99 -7.10 -10.93
N VAL A 145 -9.75 -6.11 -10.53
CA VAL A 145 -10.17 -5.90 -9.13
C VAL A 145 -11.69 -5.94 -8.95
N LYS A 146 -12.36 -6.84 -9.70
CA LYS A 146 -13.84 -6.93 -9.76
C LYS A 146 -14.50 -7.40 -8.46
N ASN A 147 -13.79 -8.18 -7.64
CA ASN A 147 -14.33 -8.85 -6.45
C ASN A 147 -13.58 -8.46 -5.17
N LEU A 148 -13.24 -7.18 -5.01
CA LEU A 148 -12.62 -6.71 -3.78
C LEU A 148 -13.56 -6.82 -2.56
N PRO A 149 -13.02 -7.01 -1.34
CA PRO A 149 -13.78 -7.03 -0.10
C PRO A 149 -14.63 -5.76 0.09
N GLN A 150 -15.87 -5.93 0.55
CA GLN A 150 -16.84 -4.83 0.63
C GLN A 150 -16.60 -3.86 1.81
N ASN A 151 -15.65 -4.15 2.69
CA ASN A 151 -15.30 -3.31 3.84
C ASN A 151 -14.07 -2.42 3.60
N ILE A 152 -13.45 -2.46 2.41
CA ILE A 152 -12.27 -1.65 2.12
C ILE A 152 -12.63 -0.16 2.15
N THR A 153 -11.92 0.58 3.01
CA THR A 153 -12.04 2.05 3.13
C THR A 153 -10.84 2.77 2.48
N HIS A 154 -9.66 2.15 2.53
CA HIS A 154 -8.42 2.71 1.98
C HIS A 154 -7.83 1.73 0.97
N LEU A 155 -7.73 2.17 -0.28
CA LEU A 155 -7.21 1.38 -1.38
C LEU A 155 -6.07 2.12 -2.08
N THR A 156 -4.91 1.48 -2.12
CA THR A 156 -3.72 2.02 -2.77
C THR A 156 -3.26 1.10 -3.89
N PHE A 157 -3.08 1.66 -5.07
CA PHE A 157 -2.49 0.98 -6.22
C PHE A 157 -1.08 1.50 -6.51
N GLY A 158 -0.20 0.56 -6.82
CA GLY A 158 1.19 0.84 -7.16
C GLY A 158 1.39 1.28 -8.60
N LYS A 159 2.66 1.32 -9.01
CA LYS A 159 3.12 2.00 -10.23
C LYS A 159 2.46 1.51 -11.52
N ASN A 160 2.31 0.18 -11.69
CA ASN A 160 1.91 -0.42 -12.97
C ASN A 160 0.40 -0.70 -13.09
N PHE A 161 -0.38 -0.40 -12.07
CA PHE A 161 -1.81 -0.67 -12.13
C PHE A 161 -2.49 0.24 -13.17
N ASP A 162 -3.19 -0.39 -14.13
CA ASP A 162 -3.95 0.27 -15.20
C ASP A 162 -5.16 -0.58 -15.62
N LYS A 163 -6.04 -0.92 -14.65
CA LYS A 163 -7.31 -1.63 -14.89
C LYS A 163 -8.49 -0.77 -14.48
N SER A 164 -9.68 -1.08 -15.07
CA SER A 164 -10.94 -0.41 -14.72
C SER A 164 -11.23 -0.47 -13.22
N LEU A 165 -11.79 0.64 -12.70
CA LEU A 165 -12.26 0.80 -11.33
C LEU A 165 -13.78 0.85 -11.21
N ASP A 166 -14.52 0.48 -12.27
CA ASP A 166 -15.98 0.57 -12.33
C ASP A 166 -16.73 -0.30 -11.31
N THR A 167 -16.03 -1.28 -10.72
CA THR A 167 -16.61 -2.25 -9.78
C THR A 167 -16.08 -2.11 -8.35
N LEU A 168 -15.51 -0.96 -8.01
CA LEU A 168 -14.99 -0.72 -6.66
C LEU A 168 -16.09 -0.78 -5.60
N PRO A 169 -15.79 -1.29 -4.38
CA PRO A 169 -16.72 -1.31 -3.26
C PRO A 169 -17.19 0.09 -2.85
N SER A 170 -18.49 0.19 -2.49
CA SER A 170 -19.10 1.45 -2.04
C SER A 170 -18.64 1.94 -0.66
N SER A 171 -17.75 1.22 0.00
CA SER A 171 -17.14 1.58 1.28
C SER A 171 -15.87 2.42 1.14
N ILE A 172 -15.28 2.54 -0.07
CA ILE A 172 -14.00 3.22 -0.27
C ILE A 172 -14.14 4.71 0.03
N ILE A 173 -13.26 5.21 0.91
CA ILE A 173 -13.16 6.61 1.32
C ILE A 173 -11.93 7.26 0.69
N CYS A 174 -10.79 6.54 0.67
CA CYS A 174 -9.53 7.03 0.16
C CYS A 174 -9.01 6.12 -0.96
N LEU A 175 -8.74 6.70 -2.13
CA LEU A 175 -8.20 6.02 -3.30
C LEU A 175 -6.87 6.65 -3.72
N THR A 176 -5.81 5.84 -3.75
CA THR A 176 -4.50 6.26 -4.24
C THR A 176 -4.16 5.53 -5.53
N LEU A 177 -3.77 6.27 -6.56
CA LEU A 177 -3.54 5.81 -7.93
C LEU A 177 -2.06 5.97 -8.32
N GLY A 178 -1.51 4.91 -8.92
CA GLY A 178 -0.10 4.82 -9.28
C GLY A 178 0.29 5.61 -10.54
N PHE A 179 1.56 5.41 -10.96
CA PHE A 179 2.18 6.19 -12.03
C PHE A 179 1.53 5.96 -13.41
N TYR A 180 1.27 4.69 -13.79
CA TYR A 180 0.75 4.35 -15.13
C TYR A 180 -0.77 4.27 -15.20
N PHE A 181 -1.49 4.55 -14.12
CA PHE A 181 -2.94 4.53 -14.15
C PHE A 181 -3.48 5.57 -15.14
N ASN A 182 -4.27 5.10 -16.13
CA ASN A 182 -4.85 5.95 -17.18
C ASN A 182 -6.27 5.50 -17.61
N GLN A 183 -7.07 5.00 -16.65
CA GLN A 183 -8.47 4.60 -16.91
C GLN A 183 -9.43 5.70 -16.48
N SER A 184 -10.68 5.67 -17.03
CA SER A 184 -11.75 6.58 -16.60
C SER A 184 -12.05 6.45 -15.10
N LEU A 185 -12.41 7.55 -14.45
CA LEU A 185 -12.92 7.64 -13.08
C LEU A 185 -14.42 7.99 -13.03
N ASP A 186 -15.15 7.87 -14.14
CA ASP A 186 -16.54 8.30 -14.24
C ASP A 186 -17.51 7.48 -13.38
N ASN A 187 -17.17 6.22 -13.07
CA ASN A 187 -18.02 5.30 -12.32
C ASN A 187 -17.51 5.02 -10.89
N LEU A 188 -16.75 5.94 -10.32
CA LEU A 188 -16.26 5.78 -8.94
C LEU A 188 -17.41 5.79 -7.93
N PRO A 189 -17.32 5.03 -6.82
CA PRO A 189 -18.29 5.05 -5.73
C PRO A 189 -18.48 6.45 -5.14
N SER A 190 -19.73 6.80 -4.82
CA SER A 190 -20.06 8.10 -4.22
C SER A 190 -19.47 8.31 -2.81
N SER A 191 -19.03 7.26 -2.14
CA SER A 191 -18.38 7.31 -0.80
C SER A 191 -17.00 7.94 -0.79
N ILE A 192 -16.33 8.04 -1.96
CA ILE A 192 -14.95 8.52 -2.04
C ILE A 192 -14.85 9.98 -1.64
N GLN A 193 -13.99 10.26 -0.65
CA GLN A 193 -13.70 11.59 -0.13
C GLN A 193 -12.31 12.08 -0.55
N LYS A 194 -11.39 11.16 -0.85
CA LYS A 194 -10.01 11.50 -1.16
C LYS A 194 -9.52 10.74 -2.39
N ILE A 195 -9.04 11.47 -3.40
CA ILE A 195 -8.39 10.90 -4.59
C ILE A 195 -6.97 11.45 -4.66
N ILE A 196 -5.99 10.54 -4.72
CA ILE A 196 -4.57 10.87 -4.75
C ILE A 196 -3.94 10.22 -5.97
N PHE A 197 -3.53 11.00 -6.94
CA PHE A 197 -2.64 10.51 -7.99
C PHE A 197 -1.17 10.59 -7.53
N ASN A 198 -0.36 9.63 -7.99
CA ASN A 198 1.09 9.79 -7.88
C ASN A 198 1.50 11.11 -8.56
N GLU A 199 2.39 11.89 -7.94
CA GLU A 199 2.74 13.23 -8.44
C GLU A 199 3.36 13.22 -9.85
N TYR A 200 4.00 12.12 -10.24
CA TYR A 200 4.59 11.92 -11.58
C TYR A 200 3.72 11.06 -12.50
N SER A 201 2.47 10.77 -12.13
CA SER A 201 1.55 9.96 -12.95
C SER A 201 1.41 10.55 -14.35
N VAL A 202 1.31 9.65 -15.33
CA VAL A 202 1.06 9.96 -16.74
C VAL A 202 -0.44 10.07 -17.08
N TYR A 203 -1.28 10.24 -16.08
CA TYR A 203 -2.74 10.29 -16.24
C TYR A 203 -3.16 11.41 -17.18
N ASP A 204 -3.89 11.06 -18.25
CA ASP A 204 -4.30 11.95 -19.33
C ASP A 204 -5.80 11.80 -19.69
N VAL A 205 -6.63 11.26 -18.78
CA VAL A 205 -8.07 11.17 -18.97
C VAL A 205 -8.75 12.37 -18.31
N GLU A 206 -9.88 12.83 -18.87
CA GLU A 206 -10.66 13.94 -18.31
C GLU A 206 -11.29 13.56 -16.97
N LEU A 207 -11.35 14.52 -16.04
CA LEU A 207 -11.90 14.36 -14.69
C LEU A 207 -13.23 15.12 -14.55
N ASN A 208 -14.23 14.80 -15.39
CA ASN A 208 -15.48 15.55 -15.46
C ASN A 208 -16.63 14.96 -14.63
N CYS A 209 -16.49 13.73 -14.12
CA CYS A 209 -17.54 12.99 -13.40
C CYS A 209 -17.10 12.49 -12.04
N LEU A 210 -16.24 13.23 -11.33
CA LEU A 210 -15.81 12.84 -9.98
C LEU A 210 -16.97 12.84 -8.98
N PRO A 211 -16.98 11.91 -8.00
CA PRO A 211 -18.03 11.86 -6.97
C PRO A 211 -18.15 13.16 -6.18
N ASN A 212 -19.38 13.58 -5.88
CA ASN A 212 -19.65 14.84 -5.18
C ASN A 212 -19.12 14.92 -3.73
N PHE A 213 -18.85 13.76 -3.10
CA PHE A 213 -18.29 13.69 -1.74
C PHE A 213 -16.76 13.81 -1.69
N VAL A 214 -16.08 13.94 -2.85
CA VAL A 214 -14.63 14.19 -2.86
C VAL A 214 -14.34 15.55 -2.23
N GLU A 215 -13.56 15.53 -1.15
CA GLU A 215 -13.12 16.70 -0.39
C GLU A 215 -11.67 17.09 -0.71
N PHE A 216 -10.86 16.11 -1.11
CA PHE A 216 -9.46 16.28 -1.43
C PHE A 216 -9.11 15.62 -2.77
N LEU A 217 -8.49 16.38 -3.68
CA LEU A 217 -8.02 15.92 -4.98
C LEU A 217 -6.54 16.27 -5.16
N GLN A 218 -5.65 15.27 -5.27
CA GLN A 218 -4.28 15.48 -5.69
C GLN A 218 -4.13 15.10 -7.16
N LEU A 219 -3.83 16.07 -8.02
CA LEU A 219 -3.58 15.88 -9.46
C LEU A 219 -2.11 15.53 -9.72
N PRO A 220 -1.79 14.81 -10.80
CA PRO A 220 -0.40 14.68 -11.27
C PRO A 220 0.22 16.03 -11.61
N ARG A 221 1.55 16.16 -11.50
CA ARG A 221 2.27 17.38 -11.93
C ARG A 221 2.07 17.72 -13.40
N GLY A 222 1.96 16.69 -14.25
CA GLY A 222 1.79 16.81 -15.70
C GLY A 222 0.35 16.93 -16.18
N TYR A 223 -0.64 16.91 -15.27
CA TYR A 223 -2.04 16.96 -15.69
C TYR A 223 -2.36 18.32 -16.32
N ASP A 224 -2.87 18.30 -17.57
CA ASP A 224 -3.11 19.49 -18.37
C ASP A 224 -4.56 19.64 -18.89
N LYS A 225 -5.46 18.72 -18.51
CA LYS A 225 -6.87 18.78 -18.90
C LYS A 225 -7.65 19.75 -18.03
N LYS A 226 -8.64 20.39 -18.62
CA LYS A 226 -9.59 21.24 -17.89
C LYS A 226 -10.58 20.35 -17.13
N ILE A 227 -10.84 20.66 -15.87
CA ILE A 227 -11.91 20.04 -15.08
C ILE A 227 -13.16 20.92 -15.24
N LEU A 228 -14.20 20.39 -15.88
CA LEU A 228 -15.41 21.15 -16.17
C LEU A 228 -16.39 21.16 -14.98
N HIS A 229 -16.42 20.10 -14.20
CA HIS A 229 -17.33 19.94 -13.08
C HIS A 229 -16.55 19.48 -11.84
N PHE A 230 -16.49 20.33 -10.84
CA PHE A 230 -15.86 20.03 -9.56
C PHE A 230 -16.86 19.37 -8.61
N PRO A 231 -16.41 18.39 -7.78
CA PRO A 231 -17.22 17.85 -6.69
C PRO A 231 -17.75 18.97 -5.78
N ILE A 232 -19.03 18.89 -5.39
CA ILE A 232 -19.69 19.92 -4.56
C ILE A 232 -18.98 20.12 -3.21
N ASN A 233 -18.43 19.04 -2.65
CA ASN A 233 -17.76 19.06 -1.33
C ASN A 233 -16.24 19.29 -1.42
N LEU A 234 -15.70 19.56 -2.61
CA LEU A 234 -14.25 19.73 -2.78
C LEU A 234 -13.75 20.94 -1.98
N LYS A 235 -12.75 20.72 -1.14
CA LYS A 235 -12.14 21.73 -0.25
C LYS A 235 -10.71 22.03 -0.69
N THR A 236 -9.93 20.98 -0.94
CA THR A 236 -8.50 21.09 -1.21
C THR A 236 -8.13 20.44 -2.53
N ILE A 237 -7.31 21.15 -3.31
CA ILE A 237 -6.69 20.63 -4.53
C ILE A 237 -5.17 20.73 -4.39
N LYS A 238 -4.46 19.65 -4.62
CA LYS A 238 -2.99 19.65 -4.74
C LYS A 238 -2.60 19.43 -6.19
N CYS A 239 -1.82 20.34 -6.75
CA CYS A 239 -1.46 20.31 -8.17
C CYS A 239 -0.10 20.97 -8.45
N SER A 240 0.32 20.99 -9.72
CA SER A 240 1.48 21.77 -10.18
C SER A 240 1.20 23.27 -10.13
N GLU A 241 2.19 24.07 -9.76
CA GLU A 241 2.14 25.55 -9.87
C GLU A 241 1.86 26.03 -11.31
N ASN A 242 2.23 25.19 -12.30
CA ASN A 242 2.07 25.48 -13.72
C ASN A 242 0.80 24.86 -14.32
N TYR A 243 -0.16 24.43 -13.49
CA TYR A 243 -1.40 23.90 -14.01
C TYR A 243 -2.15 24.97 -14.84
N LYS A 244 -2.45 24.62 -16.10
CA LYS A 244 -2.93 25.57 -17.13
C LYS A 244 -4.24 26.29 -16.74
N TYR A 245 -5.09 25.66 -15.96
CA TYR A 245 -6.41 26.18 -15.57
C TYR A 245 -6.46 26.56 -14.07
N MET A 246 -5.36 27.07 -13.54
CA MET A 246 -5.23 27.47 -12.12
C MET A 246 -6.32 28.46 -11.68
N SER A 247 -6.77 29.35 -12.60
CA SER A 247 -7.85 30.31 -12.31
C SER A 247 -9.17 29.66 -11.89
N ASP A 248 -9.41 28.43 -12.32
CA ASP A 248 -10.63 27.67 -11.99
C ASP A 248 -10.62 27.21 -10.51
N PHE A 249 -9.48 27.30 -9.82
CA PHE A 249 -9.29 26.88 -8.42
C PHE A 249 -9.44 28.03 -7.39
N ALA A 250 -9.90 29.21 -7.80
CA ALA A 250 -9.97 30.41 -6.93
C ALA A 250 -10.79 30.21 -5.63
N ASN A 251 -11.70 29.24 -5.59
CA ASN A 251 -12.57 28.97 -4.43
C ASN A 251 -12.10 27.79 -3.56
N TYR A 252 -10.92 27.22 -3.84
CA TYR A 252 -10.39 26.04 -3.16
C TYR A 252 -9.10 26.34 -2.41
N ASP A 253 -8.81 25.57 -1.38
CA ASP A 253 -7.48 25.56 -0.78
C ASP A 253 -6.50 24.84 -1.73
N VAL A 254 -5.49 25.56 -2.23
CA VAL A 254 -4.57 25.05 -3.24
C VAL A 254 -3.22 24.75 -2.63
N GLY A 255 -2.90 23.46 -2.55
CA GLY A 255 -1.57 22.98 -2.20
C GLY A 255 -0.69 22.78 -3.44
N TYR A 256 0.61 23.01 -3.29
CA TYR A 256 1.60 22.80 -4.36
C TYR A 256 2.61 21.74 -3.98
N TYR A 257 3.18 21.07 -5.02
CA TYR A 257 4.30 20.16 -4.83
C TYR A 257 5.54 20.95 -4.44
N LYS A 258 6.17 20.59 -3.32
CA LYS A 258 7.47 21.15 -2.96
C LYS A 258 8.52 20.60 -3.94
N TYR A 259 9.40 21.46 -4.47
CA TYR A 259 10.56 21.01 -5.21
C TYR A 259 11.51 20.30 -4.23
N LYS A 260 11.54 18.97 -4.23
CA LYS A 260 12.72 18.25 -3.71
C LYS A 260 13.75 18.28 -4.84
N TYR A 261 14.92 18.88 -4.60
CA TYR A 261 16.08 18.74 -5.48
C TYR A 261 16.44 17.24 -5.48
N LEU A 262 16.07 16.53 -6.53
CA LEU A 262 16.47 15.14 -6.76
C LEU A 262 17.90 15.15 -7.32
N GLY A 263 18.89 15.11 -6.42
CA GLY A 263 20.22 14.67 -6.77
C GLY A 263 20.16 13.19 -7.14
N ASN A 264 20.45 12.90 -8.41
CA ASN A 264 20.64 11.57 -9.02
C ASN A 264 19.43 10.62 -9.05
N PHE A 265 18.97 10.35 -10.27
CA PHE A 265 17.90 9.45 -10.72
C PHE A 265 18.16 7.96 -10.48
N ALA A 266 18.60 7.49 -9.30
CA ALA A 266 18.96 6.10 -9.09
C ALA A 266 18.04 5.30 -8.15
N ASN A 267 17.16 5.93 -7.38
CA ASN A 267 16.25 5.21 -6.47
C ASN A 267 14.88 5.87 -6.47
N TYR A 268 13.97 5.39 -7.33
CA TYR A 268 12.54 5.67 -7.21
C TYR A 268 11.94 4.69 -6.19
N ASP A 269 12.30 4.83 -4.92
CA ASP A 269 11.49 4.32 -3.84
C ASP A 269 10.31 5.27 -3.67
N VAL A 270 9.12 4.80 -4.02
CA VAL A 270 7.90 5.55 -3.76
C VAL A 270 7.62 5.42 -2.26
N GLU A 271 8.07 6.42 -1.51
CA GLU A 271 7.62 6.61 -0.14
C GLU A 271 6.13 6.94 -0.17
N TYR A 272 5.30 6.01 0.27
CA TYR A 272 3.92 6.29 0.62
C TYR A 272 3.93 6.91 2.01
N TYR A 273 3.64 8.21 2.10
CA TYR A 273 3.35 8.88 3.37
C TYR A 273 1.86 8.75 3.69
N ASP A 274 1.58 8.49 4.97
CA ASP A 274 0.25 8.52 5.59
C ASP A 274 -0.49 9.86 5.44
#